data_04f3566c6414370a845504c170fd5a5b
#
_entry.id   04f3566c6414370a845504c170fd5a5b
#
_cell.length_a   1.000
_cell.length_b   1.000
_cell.length_c   1.000
_cell.angle_alpha   90.00
_cell.angle_beta   90.00
_cell.angle_gamma   90.00
#
_symmetry.space_group_name_H-M   'P 1'
#
loop_
_entity.id
_entity.type
_entity.pdbx_description
1 polymer ?
#
loop_
_entity_poly.entity_id
_entity_poly.type
_entity_poly.pdbx_seq_one_letter_code
_entity_poly.pdbx_strand_id
1 'polypeptide(L)'
;MAKVNRVSHVVLNASDPEASAKWYSEALGMELMNYSSEVQMAFLSFGTLDHDIALVKAPEGVETGSPGLSHTALSIEGGPEELKEIHERVKNTGAKIEMTADHGLTKSFYCLDPDGNRIEIFYQHLHGDDAKTFMRDVGAMLEPYGDLEVIPDQLTI
;
A
#
# COMPACT_ATOMS: atom_id res chain seq x y z
N MET A 1 -17.10 -27.97 1.30
CA MET A 1 -15.83 -27.79 1.99
C MET A 1 -15.72 -26.35 2.43
N ALA A 2 -15.28 -26.09 3.67
CA ALA A 2 -14.97 -24.74 4.15
C ALA A 2 -13.85 -24.13 3.30
N LYS A 3 -13.94 -22.82 3.00
CA LYS A 3 -12.94 -22.09 2.21
C LYS A 3 -12.52 -20.84 2.98
N VAL A 4 -11.26 -20.50 2.86
CA VAL A 4 -10.78 -19.17 3.26
C VAL A 4 -11.44 -18.13 2.33
N ASN A 5 -11.94 -17.04 2.92
CA ASN A 5 -12.69 -16.03 2.17
C ASN A 5 -11.79 -14.95 1.57
N ARG A 6 -10.91 -14.35 2.41
CA ARG A 6 -10.08 -13.21 2.02
C ARG A 6 -8.92 -13.01 2.98
N VAL A 7 -7.96 -12.18 2.60
CA VAL A 7 -7.07 -11.53 3.57
C VAL A 7 -7.93 -10.55 4.37
N SER A 8 -7.90 -10.62 5.70
CA SER A 8 -8.67 -9.74 6.58
C SER A 8 -7.89 -8.46 6.90
N HIS A 9 -6.68 -8.64 7.38
CA HIS A 9 -5.76 -7.54 7.70
C HIS A 9 -4.31 -8.00 7.48
N VAL A 10 -3.39 -7.04 7.48
CA VAL A 10 -1.95 -7.27 7.54
C VAL A 10 -1.38 -6.65 8.80
N VAL A 11 -0.33 -7.26 9.36
CA VAL A 11 0.40 -6.74 10.52
C VAL A 11 1.83 -6.43 10.08
N LEU A 12 2.27 -5.19 10.29
CA LEU A 12 3.58 -4.70 9.91
C LEU A 12 4.40 -4.38 11.18
N ASN A 13 5.68 -4.72 11.15
CA ASN A 13 6.61 -4.25 12.14
C ASN A 13 6.92 -2.78 11.90
N ALA A 14 6.87 -1.98 12.95
CA ALA A 14 7.17 -0.56 12.94
C ALA A 14 8.23 -0.22 13.97
N SER A 15 9.16 0.66 13.62
CA SER A 15 10.14 1.19 14.55
C SER A 15 9.51 2.09 15.60
N ASP A 16 8.47 2.84 15.19
CA ASP A 16 7.60 3.67 16.03
C ASP A 16 6.16 3.56 15.55
N PRO A 17 5.34 2.66 16.14
CA PRO A 17 3.96 2.44 15.70
C PRO A 17 3.07 3.69 15.77
N GLU A 18 3.32 4.61 16.71
CA GLU A 18 2.56 5.85 16.82
C GLU A 18 2.87 6.81 15.67
N ALA A 19 4.17 7.00 15.39
CA ALA A 19 4.61 7.85 14.28
C ALA A 19 4.18 7.26 12.93
N SER A 20 4.30 5.95 12.74
CA SER A 20 3.86 5.28 11.52
C SER A 20 2.33 5.37 11.35
N ALA A 21 1.55 5.17 12.42
CA ALA A 21 0.09 5.31 12.37
C ALA A 21 -0.34 6.73 11.96
N LYS A 22 0.35 7.75 12.47
CA LYS A 22 0.13 9.14 12.06
C LYS A 22 0.37 9.30 10.56
N TRP A 23 1.47 8.75 10.04
CA TRP A 23 1.77 8.80 8.61
C TRP A 23 0.67 8.11 7.77
N TYR A 24 0.22 6.90 8.15
CA TYR A 24 -0.85 6.19 7.45
C TYR A 24 -2.16 6.99 7.43
N SER A 25 -2.47 7.70 8.52
CA SER A 25 -3.65 8.59 8.58
C SER A 25 -3.47 9.82 7.69
N GLU A 26 -2.34 10.50 7.72
CA GLU A 26 -2.09 11.73 6.96
C GLU A 26 -1.89 11.47 5.47
N ALA A 27 -1.10 10.46 5.11
CA ALA A 27 -0.76 10.14 3.72
C ALA A 27 -1.89 9.39 3.00
N LEU A 28 -2.49 8.39 3.64
CA LEU A 28 -3.43 7.47 3.01
C LEU A 28 -4.88 7.70 3.43
N GLY A 29 -5.13 8.57 4.42
CA GLY A 29 -6.47 8.86 4.91
C GLY A 29 -7.08 7.75 5.76
N MET A 30 -6.26 6.88 6.35
CA MET A 30 -6.76 5.83 7.23
C MET A 30 -7.21 6.39 8.58
N GLU A 31 -8.26 5.81 9.14
CA GLU A 31 -8.74 6.12 10.48
C GLU A 31 -7.94 5.33 11.52
N LEU A 32 -7.36 6.03 12.50
CA LEU A 32 -6.74 5.38 13.65
C LEU A 32 -7.84 4.90 14.60
N MET A 33 -8.08 3.60 14.61
CA MET A 33 -9.10 2.97 15.44
C MET A 33 -8.68 2.86 16.90
N ASN A 34 -7.41 2.53 17.14
CA ASN A 34 -6.87 2.43 18.49
C ASN A 34 -5.33 2.48 18.44
N TYR A 35 -4.74 3.03 19.51
CA TYR A 35 -3.32 2.93 19.83
C TYR A 35 -3.13 2.57 21.29
N SER A 36 -2.37 1.53 21.55
CA SER A 36 -1.95 1.13 22.91
C SER A 36 -0.48 1.41 23.12
N SER A 37 -0.17 2.35 24.01
CA SER A 37 1.20 2.64 24.42
C SER A 37 1.84 1.53 25.27
N GLU A 38 1.02 0.71 25.93
CA GLU A 38 1.48 -0.40 26.77
C GLU A 38 2.08 -1.52 25.92
N VAL A 39 1.36 -1.94 24.86
CA VAL A 39 1.82 -2.99 23.94
C VAL A 39 2.47 -2.42 22.68
N GLN A 40 2.52 -1.11 22.55
CA GLN A 40 3.06 -0.37 21.40
C GLN A 40 2.50 -0.91 20.07
N MET A 41 1.17 -0.81 19.93
CA MET A 41 0.43 -1.32 18.79
C MET A 41 -0.65 -0.35 18.35
N ALA A 42 -0.76 -0.12 17.04
CA ALA A 42 -1.79 0.71 16.43
C ALA A 42 -2.65 -0.13 15.48
N PHE A 43 -3.94 0.22 15.37
CA PHE A 43 -4.89 -0.39 14.46
C PHE A 43 -5.52 0.68 13.58
N LEU A 44 -5.47 0.49 12.26
CA LEU A 44 -5.90 1.44 11.25
C LEU A 44 -6.95 0.81 10.33
N SER A 45 -7.96 1.61 9.94
CA SER A 45 -9.04 1.16 9.07
C SER A 45 -9.25 2.10 7.89
N PHE A 46 -9.73 1.54 6.75
CA PHE A 46 -10.29 2.31 5.64
C PHE A 46 -11.79 2.65 5.85
N GLY A 47 -12.34 2.41 7.05
CA GLY A 47 -13.70 2.78 7.43
C GLY A 47 -14.76 1.69 7.22
N THR A 48 -14.40 0.51 6.73
CA THR A 48 -15.35 -0.60 6.51
C THR A 48 -15.19 -1.74 7.52
N LEU A 49 -13.95 -2.05 7.86
CA LEU A 49 -13.61 -3.09 8.83
C LEU A 49 -13.23 -2.47 10.18
N ASP A 50 -13.19 -3.30 11.21
CA ASP A 50 -12.64 -2.92 12.51
C ASP A 50 -11.16 -2.49 12.40
N HIS A 51 -10.38 -3.13 11.55
CA HIS A 51 -9.06 -2.70 11.10
C HIS A 51 -8.65 -3.47 9.82
N ASP A 52 -7.78 -2.83 9.04
CA ASP A 52 -7.20 -3.36 7.81
C ASP A 52 -5.68 -3.53 7.95
N ILE A 53 -5.04 -2.61 8.68
CA ILE A 53 -3.61 -2.64 8.99
C ILE A 53 -3.41 -2.55 10.50
N ALA A 54 -2.57 -3.40 11.05
CA ALA A 54 -2.02 -3.24 12.39
C ALA A 54 -0.51 -2.97 12.31
N LEU A 55 -0.05 -2.03 13.14
CA LEU A 55 1.36 -1.71 13.32
C LEU A 55 1.78 -2.18 14.70
N VAL A 56 2.85 -2.95 14.80
CA VAL A 56 3.37 -3.45 16.07
C VAL A 56 4.85 -3.07 16.20
N LYS A 57 5.26 -2.71 17.40
CA LYS A 57 6.67 -2.43 17.69
C LYS A 57 7.54 -3.60 17.24
N ALA A 58 8.48 -3.33 16.34
CA ALA A 58 9.46 -4.33 15.91
C ALA A 58 10.22 -4.89 17.12
N PRO A 59 10.35 -6.21 17.24
CA PRO A 59 11.20 -6.81 18.27
C PRO A 59 12.64 -6.34 18.14
N GLU A 60 13.39 -6.37 19.25
CA GLU A 60 14.80 -5.99 19.25
C GLU A 60 15.60 -6.87 18.25
N GLY A 61 16.36 -6.19 17.39
CA GLY A 61 17.17 -6.86 16.35
C GLY A 61 16.39 -7.26 15.10
N VAL A 62 15.09 -6.97 15.02
CA VAL A 62 14.27 -7.16 13.80
C VAL A 62 14.29 -5.85 13.01
N GLU A 63 14.77 -5.92 11.78
CA GLU A 63 14.72 -4.80 10.85
C GLU A 63 13.29 -4.61 10.32
N THR A 64 12.84 -3.35 10.25
CA THR A 64 11.59 -2.98 9.58
C THR A 64 11.77 -2.96 8.07
N GLY A 65 10.68 -3.04 7.29
CA GLY A 65 10.77 -3.14 5.83
C GLY A 65 11.38 -4.47 5.35
N SER A 66 11.22 -5.52 6.14
CA SER A 66 11.93 -6.79 6.06
C SER A 66 11.71 -7.56 4.74
N PRO A 67 12.73 -8.27 4.21
CA PRO A 67 12.58 -9.20 3.11
C PRO A 67 11.65 -10.37 3.49
N GLY A 68 10.62 -10.60 2.68
CA GLY A 68 9.60 -11.63 2.91
C GLY A 68 8.21 -11.17 2.47
N LEU A 69 7.89 -9.90 2.68
CA LEU A 69 6.76 -9.22 2.06
C LEU A 69 7.31 -8.31 0.96
N SER A 70 6.97 -8.59 -0.30
CA SER A 70 7.38 -7.73 -1.41
C SER A 70 6.74 -6.34 -1.28
N HIS A 71 5.42 -6.29 -1.17
CA HIS A 71 4.65 -5.06 -0.96
C HIS A 71 3.24 -5.37 -0.46
N THR A 72 2.59 -4.35 0.08
CA THR A 72 1.14 -4.33 0.34
C THR A 72 0.47 -3.49 -0.73
N ALA A 73 -0.50 -4.04 -1.45
CA ALA A 73 -1.23 -3.32 -2.48
C ALA A 73 -2.56 -2.80 -1.93
N LEU A 74 -2.77 -1.49 -2.06
CA LEU A 74 -3.93 -0.76 -1.59
C LEU A 74 -4.69 -0.15 -2.78
N SER A 75 -5.93 -0.57 -2.97
CA SER A 75 -6.78 0.00 -4.00
C SER A 75 -7.44 1.30 -3.53
N ILE A 76 -7.59 2.23 -4.46
CA ILE A 76 -8.39 3.44 -4.25
C ILE A 76 -9.73 3.34 -4.98
N GLU A 77 -10.71 4.07 -4.51
CA GLU A 77 -11.90 4.38 -5.29
C GLU A 77 -11.60 5.55 -6.22
N GLY A 78 -12.12 5.48 -7.45
CA GLY A 78 -11.89 6.51 -8.46
C GLY A 78 -10.93 6.08 -9.58
N GLY A 79 -10.18 7.02 -10.13
CA GLY A 79 -9.36 6.82 -11.31
C GLY A 79 -8.05 7.64 -11.28
N PRO A 80 -7.60 8.12 -12.46
CA PRO A 80 -6.31 8.81 -12.59
C PRO A 80 -6.18 10.06 -11.72
N GLU A 81 -7.25 10.82 -11.55
CA GLU A 81 -7.19 12.09 -10.81
C GLU A 81 -7.05 11.85 -9.31
N GLU A 82 -7.78 10.88 -8.76
CA GLU A 82 -7.67 10.47 -7.35
C GLU A 82 -6.30 9.84 -7.07
N LEU A 83 -5.75 9.08 -8.03
CA LEU A 83 -4.40 8.54 -7.88
C LEU A 83 -3.35 9.65 -7.83
N LYS A 84 -3.47 10.67 -8.69
CA LYS A 84 -2.59 11.87 -8.66
C LYS A 84 -2.69 12.62 -7.34
N GLU A 85 -3.91 12.81 -6.83
CA GLU A 85 -4.11 13.50 -5.55
C GLU A 85 -3.39 12.76 -4.41
N ILE A 86 -3.54 11.44 -4.34
CA ILE A 86 -2.88 10.63 -3.30
C ILE A 86 -1.36 10.63 -3.50
N HIS A 87 -0.89 10.51 -4.76
CA HIS A 87 0.53 10.58 -5.07
C HIS A 87 1.17 11.88 -4.56
N GLU A 88 0.56 13.04 -4.85
CA GLU A 88 1.04 14.34 -4.35
C GLU A 88 0.98 14.43 -2.82
N ARG A 89 -0.07 13.91 -2.20
CA ARG A 89 -0.19 13.88 -0.74
C ARG A 89 0.91 13.03 -0.10
N VAL A 90 1.17 11.83 -0.63
CA VAL A 90 2.26 10.96 -0.17
C VAL A 90 3.62 11.65 -0.37
N LYS A 91 3.86 12.23 -1.55
CA LYS A 91 5.09 12.98 -1.86
C LYS A 91 5.32 14.12 -0.88
N ASN A 92 4.27 14.85 -0.51
CA ASN A 92 4.35 15.97 0.45
C ASN A 92 4.68 15.55 1.88
N THR A 93 4.53 14.28 2.25
CA THR A 93 5.02 13.76 3.55
C THR A 93 6.53 13.55 3.57
N GLY A 94 7.21 13.66 2.43
CA GLY A 94 8.61 13.31 2.26
C GLY A 94 8.86 11.81 2.09
N ALA A 95 7.81 11.00 1.92
CA ALA A 95 7.93 9.58 1.64
C ALA A 95 8.65 9.34 0.31
N LYS A 96 9.47 8.30 0.25
CA LYS A 96 10.16 7.92 -0.98
C LYS A 96 9.16 7.28 -1.95
N ILE A 97 8.94 7.93 -3.09
CA ILE A 97 8.28 7.30 -4.24
C ILE A 97 9.33 6.48 -4.98
N GLU A 98 9.08 5.20 -5.21
CA GLU A 98 10.06 4.30 -5.83
C GLU A 98 9.84 4.14 -7.33
N MET A 99 8.58 3.99 -7.75
CA MET A 99 8.25 3.80 -9.17
C MET A 99 6.76 4.05 -9.43
N THR A 100 6.44 4.21 -10.71
CA THR A 100 5.05 4.15 -11.21
C THR A 100 4.91 2.93 -12.12
N ALA A 101 3.73 2.34 -12.19
CA ALA A 101 3.51 1.16 -13.02
C ALA A 101 2.14 1.14 -13.69
N ASP A 102 2.15 0.71 -14.93
CA ASP A 102 0.99 0.29 -15.70
C ASP A 102 1.02 -1.24 -15.78
N HIS A 103 0.13 -1.89 -15.02
CA HIS A 103 -0.01 -3.34 -15.05
C HIS A 103 -1.08 -3.83 -16.05
N GLY A 104 -1.60 -2.92 -16.88
CA GLY A 104 -2.69 -3.18 -17.81
C GLY A 104 -4.05 -3.15 -17.12
N LEU A 105 -4.23 -3.96 -16.09
CA LEU A 105 -5.47 -4.01 -15.31
C LEU A 105 -5.54 -2.98 -14.18
N THR A 106 -4.40 -2.52 -13.69
CA THR A 106 -4.27 -1.47 -12.67
C THR A 106 -3.23 -0.43 -13.11
N LYS A 107 -3.38 0.79 -12.59
CA LYS A 107 -2.37 1.85 -12.71
C LYS A 107 -1.98 2.26 -11.30
N SER A 108 -0.68 2.33 -11.02
CA SER A 108 -0.17 2.43 -9.67
C SER A 108 1.08 3.30 -9.53
N PHE A 109 1.38 3.64 -8.29
CA PHE A 109 2.71 4.03 -7.85
C PHE A 109 3.10 3.27 -6.59
N TYR A 110 4.41 3.17 -6.37
CA TYR A 110 5.01 2.50 -5.22
C TYR A 110 5.74 3.51 -4.36
N CYS A 111 5.54 3.42 -3.06
CA CYS A 111 6.21 4.25 -2.08
C CYS A 111 6.67 3.43 -0.88
N LEU A 112 7.53 4.02 -0.06
CA LEU A 112 7.90 3.45 1.24
C LEU A 112 7.17 4.18 2.36
N ASP A 113 6.64 3.40 3.31
CA ASP A 113 6.18 3.93 4.59
C ASP A 113 7.37 4.39 5.47
N PRO A 114 7.15 4.98 6.65
CA PRO A 114 8.24 5.42 7.53
C PRO A 114 9.19 4.31 7.97
N ASP A 115 8.74 3.07 7.94
CA ASP A 115 9.49 1.89 8.35
C ASP A 115 10.17 1.15 7.20
N GLY A 116 10.02 1.66 5.95
CA GLY A 116 10.59 1.07 4.75
C GLY A 116 9.76 -0.06 4.15
N ASN A 117 8.50 -0.27 4.61
CA ASN A 117 7.62 -1.21 3.95
C ASN A 117 7.16 -0.64 2.61
N ARG A 118 7.25 -1.44 1.55
CA ARG A 118 6.78 -1.04 0.22
C ARG A 118 5.26 -1.12 0.15
N ILE A 119 4.64 -0.05 -0.32
CA ILE A 119 3.21 0.06 -0.54
C ILE A 119 2.98 0.38 -2.01
N GLU A 120 2.14 -0.42 -2.67
CA GLU A 120 1.55 -0.11 -3.96
C GLU A 120 0.21 0.60 -3.73
N ILE A 121 -0.01 1.74 -4.37
CA ILE A 121 -1.29 2.43 -4.36
C ILE A 121 -1.79 2.48 -5.80
N PHE A 122 -2.99 1.93 -6.05
CA PHE A 122 -3.47 1.75 -7.40
C PHE A 122 -4.97 2.01 -7.54
N TYR A 123 -5.40 2.39 -8.74
CA TYR A 123 -6.79 2.25 -9.14
C TYR A 123 -6.96 1.09 -10.12
N GLN A 124 -8.13 0.45 -10.04
CA GLN A 124 -8.49 -0.64 -10.94
C GLN A 124 -8.94 -0.05 -12.27
N HIS A 125 -8.20 -0.35 -13.36
CA HIS A 125 -8.52 0.09 -14.71
C HIS A 125 -9.49 -0.86 -15.43
N LEU A 126 -9.26 -2.16 -15.31
CA LEU A 126 -10.16 -3.19 -15.81
C LEU A 126 -10.94 -3.84 -14.65
N HIS A 127 -12.20 -4.18 -14.87
CA HIS A 127 -13.08 -4.71 -13.84
C HIS A 127 -13.74 -6.03 -14.27
N GLY A 128 -14.29 -6.76 -13.30
CA GLY A 128 -15.13 -7.93 -13.55
C GLY A 128 -14.43 -9.02 -14.39
N ASP A 129 -15.12 -9.50 -15.40
CA ASP A 129 -14.63 -10.59 -16.25
C ASP A 129 -13.52 -10.14 -17.22
N ASP A 130 -13.48 -8.86 -17.60
CA ASP A 130 -12.40 -8.31 -18.42
C ASP A 130 -11.07 -8.34 -17.64
N ALA A 131 -11.07 -7.95 -16.37
CA ALA A 131 -9.87 -8.05 -15.52
C ALA A 131 -9.40 -9.50 -15.34
N LYS A 132 -10.33 -10.44 -15.13
CA LYS A 132 -10.01 -11.86 -14.99
C LYS A 132 -9.45 -12.44 -16.28
N THR A 133 -10.01 -12.05 -17.42
CA THR A 133 -9.57 -12.48 -18.75
C THR A 133 -8.18 -11.93 -19.02
N PHE A 134 -7.96 -10.63 -18.80
CA PHE A 134 -6.65 -10.00 -18.93
C PHE A 134 -5.59 -10.70 -18.07
N MET A 135 -5.89 -10.92 -16.77
CA MET A 135 -4.96 -11.59 -15.86
C MET A 135 -4.61 -13.00 -16.31
N ARG A 136 -5.58 -13.73 -16.87
CA ARG A 136 -5.40 -15.11 -17.37
C ARG A 136 -4.60 -15.19 -18.63
N ASP A 137 -4.84 -14.27 -19.57
CA ASP A 137 -4.30 -14.33 -20.95
C ASP A 137 -3.00 -13.54 -21.10
N VAL A 138 -2.81 -12.48 -20.32
CA VAL A 138 -1.66 -11.57 -20.40
C VAL A 138 -0.81 -11.61 -19.11
N GLY A 139 -1.46 -11.75 -17.95
CA GLY A 139 -0.83 -11.56 -16.65
C GLY A 139 -0.69 -10.08 -16.30
N ALA A 140 0.22 -9.75 -15.39
CA ALA A 140 0.53 -8.36 -15.06
C ALA A 140 1.59 -7.83 -16.03
N MET A 141 1.33 -6.67 -16.65
CA MET A 141 2.33 -5.90 -17.39
C MET A 141 3.17 -5.08 -16.39
N LEU A 142 4.33 -4.63 -16.82
CA LEU A 142 5.17 -3.71 -16.06
C LEU A 142 5.72 -2.63 -16.99
N GLU A 143 4.88 -1.64 -17.25
CA GLU A 143 5.24 -0.47 -18.04
C GLU A 143 5.20 0.78 -17.14
N PRO A 144 6.00 1.82 -17.43
CA PRO A 144 5.89 3.09 -16.73
C PRO A 144 4.49 3.70 -16.89
N TYR A 145 3.90 4.19 -15.80
CA TYR A 145 2.64 4.93 -15.88
C TYR A 145 2.91 6.41 -16.13
N GLY A 146 2.78 6.84 -17.39
CA GLY A 146 3.22 8.14 -17.89
C GLY A 146 2.45 9.35 -17.38
N ASP A 147 1.29 9.17 -16.71
CA ASP A 147 0.50 10.26 -16.11
C ASP A 147 1.01 10.72 -14.75
N LEU A 148 1.95 9.97 -14.17
CA LEU A 148 2.65 10.33 -12.95
C LEU A 148 4.14 10.51 -13.23
N GLU A 149 4.86 11.17 -12.30
CA GLU A 149 6.30 11.30 -12.39
C GLU A 149 6.94 9.91 -12.39
N VAL A 150 7.58 9.56 -13.50
CA VAL A 150 8.32 8.30 -13.66
C VAL A 150 9.71 8.48 -13.08
N ILE A 151 10.11 7.59 -12.16
CA ILE A 151 11.47 7.54 -11.65
C ILE A 151 12.26 6.60 -12.57
N PRO A 152 13.22 7.12 -13.38
CA PRO A 152 14.04 6.28 -14.25
C PRO A 152 14.89 5.31 -13.42
N ASP A 153 15.16 4.14 -13.95
CA ASP A 153 16.15 3.15 -13.49
C ASP A 153 15.79 2.26 -12.28
N GLN A 154 14.54 2.11 -11.85
CA GLN A 154 14.20 1.22 -10.74
C GLN A 154 13.09 0.20 -11.02
N LEU A 155 12.92 -0.21 -12.26
CA LEU A 155 12.06 -1.34 -12.61
C LEU A 155 12.74 -2.68 -12.23
N THR A 156 13.06 -2.87 -10.96
CA THR A 156 13.50 -4.16 -10.42
C THR A 156 12.52 -4.60 -9.35
N ILE A 157 11.70 -5.58 -9.69
CA ILE A 157 10.85 -6.30 -8.73
C ILE A 157 11.66 -7.35 -8.02
#